data_4b6d838b7b73b42d5149899050688650
#
_entry.id   4b6d838b7b73b42d5149899050688650
#
_cell.length_a   1.000
_cell.length_b   1.000
_cell.length_c   1.000
_cell.angle_alpha   90.00
_cell.angle_beta   90.00
_cell.angle_gamma   90.00
#
_symmetry.space_group_name_H-M   'P 1'
#
loop_
_entity.id
_entity.type
_entity.pdbx_description
1 polymer ?
#
loop_
_entity_poly.entity_id
_entity_poly.type
_entity_poly.pdbx_seq_one_letter_code
_entity_poly.pdbx_strand_id
1 'polypeptide(L)'
;MAERITGHTELIGLMAYPIRHSSSPAMQNEAFAEVGADYAYLAFEVGADEIEDAVKAIRTLKMRGSNVSMPNKTLVGQYLDELDPAAELCGAVNTIVNDNGHLKGYITDGIGFMAALKDNDIDPIGKKMTIVGAGGAATAIEIQAALDGVAEISIFNIKDKFYEVGEDTVKKINENTNCKAKMFDLADTEALRREMADSYLFVNATGAGMKPLEDVSVVPDKSFFRPELIVVDVPYGCLLTKMRKMAKEVGCKTMNGLGMMLFQGAAGFELWTGKPMPIEHMKEVLGISYDD
;
A
#
# COMPACT_ATOMS: atom_id res chain seq x y z
N MET A 1 -18.39 24.53 -21.33
CA MET A 1 -17.75 23.37 -20.73
C MET A 1 -16.68 22.93 -21.74
N ALA A 2 -15.41 22.97 -21.40
CA ALA A 2 -14.40 22.38 -22.26
C ALA A 2 -14.72 20.88 -22.37
N GLU A 3 -14.62 20.31 -23.56
CA GLU A 3 -14.76 18.88 -23.77
C GLU A 3 -13.61 18.20 -23.04
N ARG A 4 -13.89 17.57 -21.90
CA ARG A 4 -12.88 16.92 -21.07
C ARG A 4 -12.34 15.65 -21.73
N ILE A 5 -13.13 14.99 -22.57
CA ILE A 5 -12.78 13.75 -23.28
C ILE A 5 -12.87 13.99 -24.77
N THR A 6 -11.76 13.75 -25.48
CA THR A 6 -11.62 13.90 -26.92
C THR A 6 -11.07 12.61 -27.53
N GLY A 7 -10.83 12.59 -28.86
CA GLY A 7 -10.15 11.48 -29.53
C GLY A 7 -8.66 11.36 -29.17
N HIS A 8 -8.09 12.30 -28.44
CA HIS A 8 -6.70 12.29 -27.97
C HIS A 8 -6.56 11.81 -26.51
N THR A 9 -7.68 11.78 -25.77
CA THR A 9 -7.66 11.36 -24.36
C THR A 9 -7.21 9.92 -24.22
N GLU A 10 -6.14 9.69 -23.45
CA GLU A 10 -5.61 8.36 -23.18
C GLU A 10 -6.34 7.67 -22.03
N LEU A 11 -6.51 6.35 -22.13
CA LEU A 11 -7.23 5.56 -21.14
C LEU A 11 -6.27 4.94 -20.13
N ILE A 12 -6.63 5.04 -18.84
CA ILE A 12 -6.02 4.29 -17.75
C ILE A 12 -7.12 3.45 -17.10
N GLY A 13 -6.79 2.19 -16.76
CA GLY A 13 -7.71 1.24 -16.18
C GLY A 13 -7.53 1.02 -14.68
N LEU A 14 -8.52 0.34 -14.09
CA LEU A 14 -8.39 -0.39 -12.83
C LEU A 14 -9.04 -1.75 -13.02
N MET A 15 -8.28 -2.84 -12.93
CA MET A 15 -8.69 -4.22 -13.21
C MET A 15 -8.77 -5.02 -11.92
N ALA A 16 -9.97 -5.44 -11.50
CA ALA A 16 -10.20 -6.28 -10.32
C ALA A 16 -11.64 -6.82 -10.30
N TYR A 17 -11.94 -7.76 -9.40
CA TYR A 17 -13.29 -8.29 -9.22
C TYR A 17 -13.56 -8.66 -7.74
N PRO A 18 -14.63 -8.11 -7.11
CA PRO A 18 -15.47 -6.98 -7.58
C PRO A 18 -14.76 -5.63 -7.40
N ILE A 19 -15.09 -4.62 -8.22
CA ILE A 19 -14.37 -3.33 -8.15
C ILE A 19 -15.27 -2.07 -8.20
N ARG A 20 -16.57 -2.22 -8.41
CA ARG A 20 -17.49 -1.08 -8.58
C ARG A 20 -17.55 -0.12 -7.38
N HIS A 21 -17.10 -0.55 -6.21
CA HIS A 21 -17.06 0.25 -4.99
C HIS A 21 -15.81 1.15 -4.87
N SER A 22 -14.86 1.04 -5.82
CA SER A 22 -13.59 1.77 -5.74
C SER A 22 -13.76 3.28 -5.89
N SER A 23 -13.08 4.04 -5.05
CA SER A 23 -12.95 5.51 -5.14
C SER A 23 -11.82 5.95 -6.08
N SER A 24 -10.96 5.04 -6.55
CA SER A 24 -9.82 5.38 -7.42
C SER A 24 -10.21 6.13 -8.69
N PRO A 25 -11.32 5.80 -9.41
CA PRO A 25 -11.73 6.58 -10.57
C PRO A 25 -12.04 8.05 -10.25
N ALA A 26 -12.71 8.32 -9.13
CA ALA A 26 -12.99 9.69 -8.70
C ALA A 26 -11.68 10.44 -8.37
N MET A 27 -10.82 9.83 -7.59
CA MET A 27 -9.53 10.40 -7.19
C MET A 27 -8.63 10.72 -8.40
N GLN A 28 -8.41 9.74 -9.27
CA GLN A 28 -7.49 9.91 -10.41
C GLN A 28 -8.02 10.93 -11.42
N ASN A 29 -9.31 10.87 -11.75
CA ASN A 29 -9.92 11.80 -12.68
C ASN A 29 -9.95 13.23 -12.17
N GLU A 30 -10.11 13.45 -10.86
CA GLU A 30 -10.01 14.77 -10.24
C GLU A 30 -8.58 15.30 -10.36
N ALA A 31 -7.58 14.47 -10.02
CA ALA A 31 -6.17 14.85 -10.12
C ALA A 31 -5.76 15.17 -11.59
N PHE A 32 -6.25 14.40 -12.59
CA PHE A 32 -6.00 14.70 -13.99
C PHE A 32 -6.59 16.05 -14.40
N ALA A 33 -7.80 16.38 -13.94
CA ALA A 33 -8.44 17.65 -14.23
C ALA A 33 -7.65 18.82 -13.62
N GLU A 34 -7.20 18.68 -12.37
CA GLU A 34 -6.46 19.72 -11.66
C GLU A 34 -5.12 20.07 -12.33
N VAL A 35 -4.37 19.05 -12.79
CA VAL A 35 -3.07 19.29 -13.45
C VAL A 35 -3.17 19.47 -14.97
N GLY A 36 -4.38 19.47 -15.54
CA GLY A 36 -4.60 19.58 -16.98
C GLY A 36 -3.98 18.41 -17.78
N ALA A 37 -4.08 17.19 -17.26
CA ALA A 37 -3.63 15.98 -17.94
C ALA A 37 -4.79 15.34 -18.73
N ASP A 38 -4.56 15.02 -20.01
CA ASP A 38 -5.61 14.51 -20.92
C ASP A 38 -5.73 12.98 -20.80
N TYR A 39 -6.18 12.51 -19.63
CA TYR A 39 -6.42 11.11 -19.31
C TYR A 39 -7.83 10.88 -18.80
N ALA A 40 -8.34 9.67 -19.00
CA ALA A 40 -9.57 9.16 -18.39
C ALA A 40 -9.27 7.87 -17.62
N TYR A 41 -9.74 7.78 -16.37
CA TYR A 41 -9.56 6.60 -15.53
C TYR A 41 -10.89 5.90 -15.30
N LEU A 42 -10.96 4.60 -15.62
CA LEU A 42 -12.16 3.78 -15.49
C LEU A 42 -11.86 2.47 -14.76
N ALA A 43 -12.86 1.96 -14.02
CA ALA A 43 -12.80 0.65 -13.39
C ALA A 43 -13.45 -0.43 -14.25
N PHE A 44 -12.77 -1.56 -14.39
CA PHE A 44 -13.18 -2.73 -15.14
C PHE A 44 -13.26 -3.95 -14.22
N GLU A 45 -14.39 -4.66 -14.25
CA GLU A 45 -14.53 -5.93 -13.55
C GLU A 45 -13.82 -7.00 -14.36
N VAL A 46 -12.67 -7.47 -13.84
CA VAL A 46 -11.81 -8.46 -14.46
C VAL A 46 -11.50 -9.53 -13.42
N GLY A 47 -11.95 -10.74 -13.66
CA GLY A 47 -11.68 -11.94 -12.85
C GLY A 47 -10.28 -12.52 -13.11
N ALA A 48 -9.91 -13.51 -12.30
CA ALA A 48 -8.61 -14.16 -12.42
C ALA A 48 -8.44 -14.94 -13.75
N ASP A 49 -9.52 -15.42 -14.31
CA ASP A 49 -9.59 -16.13 -15.60
C ASP A 49 -9.56 -15.20 -16.82
N GLU A 50 -9.78 -13.91 -16.63
CA GLU A 50 -9.84 -12.89 -17.68
C GLU A 50 -8.58 -12.01 -17.74
N ILE A 51 -7.68 -12.11 -16.76
CA ILE A 51 -6.56 -11.16 -16.61
C ILE A 51 -5.58 -11.18 -17.80
N GLU A 52 -5.34 -12.33 -18.41
CA GLU A 52 -4.47 -12.44 -19.58
C GLU A 52 -5.03 -11.63 -20.76
N ASP A 53 -6.31 -11.76 -21.06
CA ASP A 53 -6.94 -11.03 -22.17
C ASP A 53 -7.07 -9.54 -21.83
N ALA A 54 -7.29 -9.19 -20.58
CA ALA A 54 -7.28 -7.79 -20.11
C ALA A 54 -5.91 -7.13 -20.29
N VAL A 55 -4.81 -7.85 -20.01
CA VAL A 55 -3.44 -7.35 -20.28
C VAL A 55 -3.18 -7.19 -21.79
N LYS A 56 -3.64 -8.12 -22.64
CA LYS A 56 -3.57 -7.97 -24.10
C LYS A 56 -4.34 -6.74 -24.58
N ALA A 57 -5.50 -6.45 -23.94
CA ALA A 57 -6.31 -5.28 -24.26
C ALA A 57 -5.57 -3.96 -23.96
N ILE A 58 -4.73 -3.87 -22.91
CA ILE A 58 -3.89 -2.70 -22.65
C ILE A 58 -3.06 -2.34 -23.89
N ARG A 59 -2.42 -3.33 -24.53
CA ARG A 59 -1.63 -3.14 -25.74
C ARG A 59 -2.49 -2.79 -26.95
N THR A 60 -3.58 -3.54 -27.17
CA THR A 60 -4.45 -3.40 -28.35
C THR A 60 -5.17 -2.06 -28.37
N LEU A 61 -5.65 -1.59 -27.22
CA LEU A 61 -6.37 -0.31 -27.06
C LEU A 61 -5.40 0.86 -26.85
N LYS A 62 -4.08 0.60 -26.80
CA LYS A 62 -3.07 1.61 -26.51
C LYS A 62 -3.34 2.39 -25.24
N MET A 63 -3.85 1.70 -24.20
CA MET A 63 -4.04 2.29 -22.90
C MET A 63 -2.70 2.74 -22.33
N ARG A 64 -2.66 3.86 -21.59
CA ARG A 64 -1.43 4.34 -20.93
C ARG A 64 -0.98 3.38 -19.82
N GLY A 65 -1.92 2.65 -19.23
CA GLY A 65 -1.66 1.66 -18.20
C GLY A 65 -2.91 1.23 -17.45
N SER A 66 -2.70 0.58 -16.32
CA SER A 66 -3.80 0.16 -15.45
C SER A 66 -3.33 -0.02 -14.00
N ASN A 67 -4.16 0.32 -13.03
CA ASN A 67 -4.04 -0.32 -11.71
C ASN A 67 -4.58 -1.75 -11.79
N VAL A 68 -4.11 -2.57 -10.87
CA VAL A 68 -4.55 -3.95 -10.65
C VAL A 68 -4.84 -4.15 -9.17
N SER A 69 -5.99 -4.77 -8.85
CA SER A 69 -6.32 -5.13 -7.48
C SER A 69 -6.75 -6.61 -7.39
N MET A 70 -7.24 -7.03 -6.22
CA MET A 70 -7.63 -8.42 -6.01
C MET A 70 -8.70 -8.89 -7.00
N PRO A 71 -8.61 -10.15 -7.48
CA PRO A 71 -7.64 -11.19 -7.13
C PRO A 71 -6.36 -11.16 -7.97
N ASN A 72 -6.15 -10.17 -8.82
CA ASN A 72 -5.21 -10.20 -9.95
C ASN A 72 -3.77 -9.77 -9.62
N LYS A 73 -3.52 -9.11 -8.45
CA LYS A 73 -2.20 -8.54 -8.10
C LYS A 73 -1.04 -9.54 -8.21
N THR A 74 -1.25 -10.80 -7.81
CA THR A 74 -0.24 -11.87 -7.83
C THR A 74 -0.20 -12.64 -9.15
N LEU A 75 -1.22 -12.48 -9.99
CA LEU A 75 -1.34 -13.22 -11.25
C LEU A 75 -0.81 -12.44 -12.45
N VAL A 76 -0.96 -11.11 -12.42
CA VAL A 76 -0.74 -10.27 -13.61
C VAL A 76 0.73 -10.20 -14.04
N GLY A 77 1.68 -10.34 -13.10
CA GLY A 77 3.11 -10.20 -13.36
C GLY A 77 3.63 -11.11 -14.49
N GLN A 78 3.08 -12.34 -14.62
CA GLN A 78 3.50 -13.30 -15.67
C GLN A 78 3.13 -12.87 -17.10
N TYR A 79 2.27 -11.88 -17.29
CA TYR A 79 1.83 -11.37 -18.60
C TYR A 79 2.49 -10.04 -18.97
N LEU A 80 3.39 -9.53 -18.11
CA LEU A 80 4.11 -8.28 -18.31
C LEU A 80 5.51 -8.54 -18.87
N ASP A 81 6.11 -7.52 -19.49
CA ASP A 81 7.44 -7.63 -20.11
C ASP A 81 8.56 -7.41 -19.09
N GLU A 82 8.28 -6.61 -18.03
CA GLU A 82 9.25 -6.23 -16.99
C GLU A 82 8.54 -5.99 -15.65
N LEU A 83 9.23 -6.28 -14.56
CA LEU A 83 8.80 -5.92 -13.21
C LEU A 83 9.80 -4.94 -12.59
N ASP A 84 9.28 -3.99 -11.81
CA ASP A 84 10.08 -3.17 -10.92
C ASP A 84 10.69 -4.03 -9.79
N PRO A 85 11.89 -3.73 -9.27
CA PRO A 85 12.52 -4.55 -8.23
C PRO A 85 11.65 -4.81 -7.00
N ALA A 86 10.88 -3.82 -6.54
CA ALA A 86 9.95 -4.02 -5.43
C ALA A 86 8.81 -4.97 -5.82
N ALA A 87 8.25 -4.85 -7.03
CA ALA A 87 7.20 -5.74 -7.53
C ALA A 87 7.72 -7.18 -7.70
N GLU A 88 8.96 -7.36 -8.17
CA GLU A 88 9.61 -8.67 -8.29
C GLU A 88 9.79 -9.33 -6.92
N LEU A 89 10.32 -8.60 -5.93
CA LEU A 89 10.48 -9.10 -4.57
C LEU A 89 9.15 -9.40 -3.90
N CYS A 90 8.13 -8.55 -4.09
CA CYS A 90 6.78 -8.77 -3.55
C CYS A 90 6.06 -9.94 -4.23
N GLY A 91 6.41 -10.25 -5.49
CA GLY A 91 5.63 -11.19 -6.31
C GLY A 91 4.22 -10.68 -6.60
N ALA A 92 4.03 -9.35 -6.65
CA ALA A 92 2.72 -8.72 -6.86
C ALA A 92 2.88 -7.38 -7.60
N VAL A 93 1.87 -7.05 -8.42
CA VAL A 93 1.78 -5.81 -9.18
C VAL A 93 0.44 -5.15 -8.90
N ASN A 94 0.43 -3.86 -8.57
CA ASN A 94 -0.80 -3.07 -8.48
C ASN A 94 -0.89 -1.95 -9.51
N THR A 95 0.18 -1.70 -10.27
CA THR A 95 0.25 -0.63 -11.28
C THR A 95 1.01 -1.11 -12.51
N ILE A 96 0.42 -0.97 -13.67
CA ILE A 96 1.02 -1.28 -14.98
C ILE A 96 1.22 0.02 -15.73
N VAL A 97 2.40 0.21 -16.31
CA VAL A 97 2.71 1.29 -17.25
C VAL A 97 2.92 0.68 -18.62
N ASN A 98 2.29 1.26 -19.63
CA ASN A 98 2.48 0.89 -21.04
C ASN A 98 3.33 1.95 -21.72
N ASP A 99 4.55 1.58 -22.08
CA ASP A 99 5.42 2.42 -22.91
C ASP A 99 5.52 1.83 -24.32
N ASN A 100 4.62 2.32 -25.20
CA ASN A 100 4.56 1.91 -26.60
C ASN A 100 4.44 0.39 -26.83
N GLY A 101 3.71 -0.31 -25.97
CA GLY A 101 3.50 -1.75 -26.03
C GLY A 101 4.37 -2.56 -25.09
N HIS A 102 5.44 -1.98 -24.52
CA HIS A 102 6.21 -2.58 -23.43
C HIS A 102 5.49 -2.33 -22.10
N LEU A 103 5.09 -3.38 -21.42
CA LEU A 103 4.35 -3.30 -20.17
C LEU A 103 5.27 -3.57 -18.99
N LYS A 104 5.43 -2.56 -18.12
CA LYS A 104 6.18 -2.70 -16.87
C LYS A 104 5.24 -2.67 -15.67
N GLY A 105 5.43 -3.63 -14.77
CA GLY A 105 4.67 -3.77 -13.53
C GLY A 105 5.37 -3.16 -12.32
N TYR A 106 4.60 -2.49 -11.47
CA TYR A 106 5.05 -1.86 -10.23
C TYR A 106 4.16 -2.27 -9.06
N ILE A 107 4.69 -2.18 -7.85
CA ILE A 107 3.91 -2.25 -6.60
C ILE A 107 4.06 -0.93 -5.83
N THR A 108 3.01 -0.11 -5.88
CA THR A 108 3.04 1.25 -5.31
C THR A 108 2.51 1.32 -3.88
N ASP A 109 2.02 0.21 -3.31
CA ASP A 109 1.46 0.16 -1.95
C ASP A 109 2.53 0.55 -0.91
N GLY A 110 3.74 -0.02 -0.99
CA GLY A 110 4.86 0.30 -0.10
C GLY A 110 5.38 1.73 -0.29
N ILE A 111 5.51 2.17 -1.56
CA ILE A 111 5.89 3.55 -1.90
C ILE A 111 4.89 4.53 -1.27
N GLY A 112 3.59 4.24 -1.38
CA GLY A 112 2.53 5.05 -0.79
C GLY A 112 2.60 5.12 0.73
N PHE A 113 2.92 4.00 1.39
CA PHE A 113 3.11 3.97 2.84
C PHE A 113 4.29 4.85 3.27
N MET A 114 5.47 4.69 2.67
CA MET A 114 6.66 5.48 3.01
C MET A 114 6.47 6.96 2.71
N ALA A 115 5.81 7.31 1.60
CA ALA A 115 5.47 8.69 1.27
C ALA A 115 4.49 9.31 2.27
N ALA A 116 3.48 8.56 2.74
CA ALA A 116 2.54 9.01 3.75
C ALA A 116 3.20 9.22 5.12
N LEU A 117 4.17 8.39 5.49
CA LEU A 117 4.98 8.62 6.70
C LEU A 117 5.74 9.93 6.59
N LYS A 118 6.43 10.16 5.47
CA LYS A 118 7.19 11.39 5.21
C LYS A 118 6.31 12.64 5.24
N ASP A 119 5.12 12.57 4.65
CA ASP A 119 4.14 13.66 4.64
C ASP A 119 3.61 14.01 6.05
N ASN A 120 3.67 13.07 6.98
CA ASN A 120 3.32 13.24 8.39
C ASN A 120 4.55 13.41 9.31
N ASP A 121 5.69 13.86 8.78
CA ASP A 121 6.94 14.07 9.52
C ASP A 121 7.40 12.83 10.31
N ILE A 122 7.27 11.65 9.72
CA ILE A 122 7.74 10.37 10.27
C ILE A 122 8.83 9.81 9.37
N ASP A 123 10.05 9.73 9.89
CA ASP A 123 11.20 9.19 9.16
C ASP A 123 11.69 7.90 9.83
N PRO A 124 11.41 6.71 9.24
CA PRO A 124 11.84 5.41 9.77
C PRO A 124 13.22 4.98 9.27
N ILE A 125 13.89 5.76 8.40
CA ILE A 125 15.18 5.37 7.80
C ILE A 125 16.24 5.24 8.87
N GLY A 126 17.00 4.13 8.83
CA GLY A 126 18.03 3.79 9.82
C GLY A 126 17.48 3.36 11.19
N LYS A 127 16.15 3.21 11.33
CA LYS A 127 15.49 2.87 12.60
C LYS A 127 14.85 1.48 12.53
N LYS A 128 14.32 1.02 13.66
CA LYS A 128 13.60 -0.24 13.78
C LYS A 128 12.10 -0.06 13.62
N MET A 129 11.47 -0.93 12.86
CA MET A 129 10.03 -1.04 12.68
C MET A 129 9.55 -2.42 13.16
N THR A 130 8.46 -2.46 13.91
CA THR A 130 7.69 -3.69 14.17
C THR A 130 6.38 -3.62 13.40
N ILE A 131 6.06 -4.65 12.63
CA ILE A 131 4.85 -4.73 11.81
C ILE A 131 4.09 -6.02 12.11
N VAL A 132 2.76 -5.91 12.18
CA VAL A 132 1.86 -7.07 12.31
C VAL A 132 1.10 -7.25 11.01
N GLY A 133 1.23 -8.44 10.42
CA GLY A 133 0.65 -8.85 9.15
C GLY A 133 1.72 -9.40 8.22
N ALA A 134 1.34 -10.31 7.32
CA ALA A 134 2.17 -10.86 6.25
C ALA A 134 1.33 -11.06 4.97
N GLY A 135 0.24 -10.30 4.83
CA GLY A 135 -0.57 -10.24 3.62
C GLY A 135 -0.01 -9.25 2.60
N GLY A 136 -0.63 -9.12 1.42
CA GLY A 136 -0.10 -8.34 0.31
C GLY A 136 0.27 -6.88 0.63
N ALA A 137 -0.52 -6.16 1.45
CA ALA A 137 -0.18 -4.81 1.88
C ALA A 137 1.02 -4.79 2.83
N ALA A 138 1.06 -5.72 3.80
CA ALA A 138 2.17 -5.86 4.73
C ALA A 138 3.48 -6.16 3.99
N THR A 139 3.49 -7.16 3.11
CA THR A 139 4.65 -7.53 2.29
C THR A 139 5.18 -6.36 1.46
N ALA A 140 4.28 -5.56 0.85
CA ALA A 140 4.67 -4.39 0.08
C ALA A 140 5.32 -3.30 0.96
N ILE A 141 4.79 -3.07 2.16
CA ILE A 141 5.35 -2.14 3.15
C ILE A 141 6.72 -2.63 3.62
N GLU A 142 6.85 -3.88 4.00
CA GLU A 142 8.06 -4.51 4.52
C GLU A 142 9.22 -4.42 3.53
N ILE A 143 8.95 -4.80 2.28
CA ILE A 143 9.94 -4.77 1.21
C ILE A 143 10.34 -3.34 0.88
N GLN A 144 9.39 -2.42 0.69
CA GLN A 144 9.72 -1.04 0.38
C GLN A 144 10.48 -0.35 1.52
N ALA A 145 10.04 -0.55 2.76
CA ALA A 145 10.74 0.00 3.93
C ALA A 145 12.19 -0.50 4.02
N ALA A 146 12.43 -1.77 3.71
CA ALA A 146 13.78 -2.34 3.66
C ALA A 146 14.63 -1.77 2.53
N LEU A 147 14.06 -1.61 1.32
CA LEU A 147 14.71 -0.99 0.17
C LEU A 147 15.06 0.49 0.43
N ASP A 148 14.20 1.22 1.12
CA ASP A 148 14.40 2.63 1.46
C ASP A 148 15.41 2.82 2.61
N GLY A 149 15.78 1.76 3.34
CA GLY A 149 16.85 1.80 4.35
C GLY A 149 16.39 1.78 5.80
N VAL A 150 15.21 1.25 6.12
CA VAL A 150 14.85 0.85 7.49
C VAL A 150 15.87 -0.18 7.97
N ALA A 151 16.44 0.01 9.15
CA ALA A 151 17.56 -0.81 9.61
C ALA A 151 17.15 -2.22 10.08
N GLU A 152 16.01 -2.32 10.77
CA GLU A 152 15.49 -3.57 11.31
C GLU A 152 13.97 -3.64 11.15
N ILE A 153 13.46 -4.83 10.76
CA ILE A 153 12.02 -5.10 10.66
C ILE A 153 11.68 -6.37 11.42
N SER A 154 10.86 -6.24 12.46
CA SER A 154 10.29 -7.38 13.19
C SER A 154 8.86 -7.63 12.69
N ILE A 155 8.66 -8.72 11.94
CA ILE A 155 7.38 -9.10 11.32
C ILE A 155 6.66 -10.07 12.24
N PHE A 156 5.41 -9.77 12.57
CA PHE A 156 4.54 -10.64 13.38
C PHE A 156 3.33 -11.08 12.57
N ASN A 157 3.03 -12.38 12.58
CA ASN A 157 1.78 -12.89 12.04
C ASN A 157 1.30 -14.10 12.85
N ILE A 158 0.01 -14.38 12.82
CA ILE A 158 -0.51 -15.67 13.32
C ILE A 158 -0.06 -16.80 12.41
N LYS A 159 0.00 -18.03 12.93
CA LYS A 159 0.38 -19.22 12.13
C LYS A 159 -0.78 -19.68 11.22
N ASP A 160 -1.09 -18.84 10.24
CA ASP A 160 -2.01 -19.14 9.15
C ASP A 160 -1.26 -19.30 7.81
N LYS A 161 -2.00 -19.33 6.71
CA LYS A 161 -1.42 -19.43 5.35
C LYS A 161 -0.48 -18.29 4.95
N PHE A 162 -0.50 -17.16 5.66
CA PHE A 162 0.39 -16.02 5.39
C PHE A 162 1.68 -16.09 6.20
N TYR A 163 1.81 -17.00 7.17
CA TYR A 163 3.02 -17.11 7.98
C TYR A 163 4.24 -17.47 7.11
N GLU A 164 4.09 -18.45 6.21
CA GLU A 164 5.14 -18.84 5.25
C GLU A 164 5.47 -17.70 4.28
N VAL A 165 4.49 -16.88 3.91
CA VAL A 165 4.73 -15.66 3.10
C VAL A 165 5.63 -14.69 3.85
N GLY A 166 5.40 -14.49 5.15
CA GLY A 166 6.26 -13.66 6.00
C GLY A 166 7.68 -14.21 6.12
N GLU A 167 7.86 -15.54 6.27
CA GLU A 167 9.18 -16.17 6.29
C GLU A 167 9.93 -15.96 4.97
N ASP A 168 9.25 -16.11 3.83
CA ASP A 168 9.81 -15.84 2.49
C ASP A 168 10.18 -14.36 2.33
N THR A 169 9.32 -13.45 2.80
CA THR A 169 9.59 -12.01 2.79
C THR A 169 10.83 -11.66 3.62
N VAL A 170 10.98 -12.23 4.82
CA VAL A 170 12.19 -12.08 5.65
C VAL A 170 13.43 -12.53 4.90
N LYS A 171 13.37 -13.68 4.24
CA LYS A 171 14.49 -14.19 3.43
C LYS A 171 14.85 -13.22 2.31
N LYS A 172 13.85 -12.77 1.52
CA LYS A 172 14.05 -11.83 0.41
C LYS A 172 14.65 -10.51 0.87
N ILE A 173 14.17 -9.93 1.97
CA ILE A 173 14.70 -8.71 2.56
C ILE A 173 16.17 -8.89 2.95
N ASN A 174 16.50 -9.95 3.69
CA ASN A 174 17.86 -10.19 4.19
C ASN A 174 18.85 -10.51 3.06
N GLU A 175 18.41 -11.10 1.95
CA GLU A 175 19.25 -11.42 0.79
C GLU A 175 19.47 -10.23 -0.14
N ASN A 176 18.54 -9.26 -0.22
CA ASN A 176 18.55 -8.21 -1.23
C ASN A 176 18.73 -6.79 -0.67
N THR A 177 18.75 -6.63 0.65
CA THR A 177 18.89 -5.32 1.30
C THR A 177 19.86 -5.36 2.48
N ASN A 178 20.19 -4.20 3.05
CA ASN A 178 20.95 -4.11 4.30
C ASN A 178 20.06 -4.20 5.56
N CYS A 179 18.74 -4.27 5.41
CA CYS A 179 17.80 -4.39 6.51
C CYS A 179 17.90 -5.78 7.17
N LYS A 180 17.73 -5.81 8.49
CA LYS A 180 17.68 -7.08 9.26
C LYS A 180 16.24 -7.41 9.58
N ALA A 181 15.63 -8.28 8.79
CA ALA A 181 14.27 -8.75 9.01
C ALA A 181 14.23 -10.05 9.84
N LYS A 182 13.20 -10.19 10.67
CA LYS A 182 12.90 -11.42 11.46
C LYS A 182 11.41 -11.67 11.51
N MET A 183 11.03 -12.95 11.48
CA MET A 183 9.65 -13.41 11.62
C MET A 183 9.37 -13.91 13.02
N PHE A 184 8.20 -13.60 13.57
CA PHE A 184 7.73 -14.00 14.89
C PHE A 184 6.26 -14.46 14.84
N ASP A 185 5.91 -15.39 15.72
CA ASP A 185 4.51 -15.76 15.95
C ASP A 185 3.83 -14.67 16.79
N LEU A 186 2.70 -14.13 16.30
CA LEU A 186 1.92 -13.12 17.04
C LEU A 186 1.36 -13.66 18.36
N ALA A 187 1.25 -14.98 18.53
CA ALA A 187 0.87 -15.61 19.79
C ALA A 187 1.94 -15.44 20.90
N ASP A 188 3.20 -15.18 20.51
CA ASP A 188 4.28 -14.85 21.46
C ASP A 188 4.22 -13.37 21.88
N THR A 189 3.34 -13.07 22.81
CA THR A 189 3.14 -11.70 23.31
C THR A 189 4.35 -11.11 24.01
N GLU A 190 5.22 -11.92 24.57
CA GLU A 190 6.46 -11.47 25.20
C GLU A 190 7.47 -11.04 24.13
N ALA A 191 7.58 -11.77 23.01
CA ALA A 191 8.36 -11.34 21.86
C ALA A 191 7.79 -10.01 21.30
N LEU A 192 6.47 -9.89 21.14
CA LEU A 192 5.84 -8.65 20.65
C LEU A 192 6.18 -7.48 21.58
N ARG A 193 6.05 -7.64 22.88
CA ARG A 193 6.40 -6.62 23.86
C ARG A 193 7.87 -6.19 23.75
N ARG A 194 8.77 -7.15 23.64
CA ARG A 194 10.22 -6.90 23.53
C ARG A 194 10.55 -6.14 22.24
N GLU A 195 10.02 -6.58 21.10
CA GLU A 195 10.31 -5.95 19.80
C GLU A 195 9.68 -4.55 19.70
N MET A 196 8.49 -4.32 20.27
CA MET A 196 7.88 -3.00 20.34
C MET A 196 8.64 -2.03 21.25
N ALA A 197 9.27 -2.54 22.32
CA ALA A 197 9.92 -1.70 23.33
C ALA A 197 11.08 -0.85 22.80
N ASP A 198 11.79 -1.31 21.76
CA ASP A 198 12.90 -0.60 21.13
C ASP A 198 12.58 -0.12 19.68
N SER A 199 11.37 -0.35 19.19
CA SER A 199 10.94 0.10 17.86
C SER A 199 10.69 1.61 17.84
N TYR A 200 11.02 2.25 16.74
CA TYR A 200 10.61 3.62 16.43
C TYR A 200 9.17 3.67 15.91
N LEU A 201 8.79 2.68 15.12
CA LEU A 201 7.50 2.59 14.44
C LEU A 201 6.85 1.23 14.69
N PHE A 202 5.57 1.24 15.05
CA PHE A 202 4.72 0.05 15.11
C PHE A 202 3.60 0.16 14.08
N VAL A 203 3.42 -0.88 13.26
CA VAL A 203 2.46 -0.89 12.14
C VAL A 203 1.50 -2.07 12.27
N ASN A 204 0.20 -1.81 12.23
CA ASN A 204 -0.80 -2.84 11.96
C ASN A 204 -1.14 -2.85 10.47
N ALA A 205 -0.74 -3.90 9.77
CA ALA A 205 -1.05 -4.14 8.36
C ALA A 205 -1.98 -5.36 8.16
N THR A 206 -2.84 -5.63 9.14
CA THR A 206 -3.85 -6.70 9.13
C THR A 206 -5.25 -6.15 8.87
N GLY A 207 -6.26 -7.02 8.84
CA GLY A 207 -7.67 -6.63 8.82
C GLY A 207 -8.25 -6.24 10.20
N ALA A 208 -7.48 -6.34 11.30
CA ALA A 208 -7.96 -5.94 12.63
C ALA A 208 -8.28 -4.44 12.66
N GLY A 209 -9.42 -4.07 13.18
CA GLY A 209 -9.93 -2.70 13.17
C GLY A 209 -10.88 -2.39 12.01
N MET A 210 -11.05 -3.31 11.03
CA MET A 210 -12.07 -3.20 9.97
C MET A 210 -13.17 -4.24 10.14
N LYS A 211 -14.34 -4.00 9.53
CA LYS A 211 -15.45 -4.97 9.51
C LYS A 211 -15.02 -6.32 8.91
N PRO A 212 -15.33 -7.42 9.54
CA PRO A 212 -16.09 -7.60 10.79
C PRO A 212 -15.22 -7.63 12.08
N LEU A 213 -13.99 -7.12 12.05
CA LEU A 213 -13.00 -7.17 13.14
C LEU A 213 -12.77 -5.80 13.80
N GLU A 214 -13.81 -4.94 13.87
CA GLU A 214 -13.71 -3.56 14.34
C GLU A 214 -13.23 -3.46 15.79
N ASP A 215 -13.63 -4.41 16.63
CA ASP A 215 -13.28 -4.45 18.06
C ASP A 215 -12.02 -5.25 18.36
N VAL A 216 -11.34 -5.78 17.32
CA VAL A 216 -10.10 -6.53 17.45
C VAL A 216 -8.90 -5.59 17.44
N SER A 217 -7.93 -5.85 18.32
CA SER A 217 -6.61 -5.20 18.32
C SER A 217 -5.54 -6.25 18.23
N VAL A 218 -4.50 -5.98 17.42
CA VAL A 218 -3.31 -6.84 17.32
C VAL A 218 -2.40 -6.73 18.55
N VAL A 219 -2.60 -5.70 19.38
CA VAL A 219 -1.91 -5.49 20.65
C VAL A 219 -2.86 -5.79 21.79
N PRO A 220 -2.46 -6.61 22.79
CA PRO A 220 -3.36 -7.06 23.86
C PRO A 220 -3.94 -5.92 24.70
N ASP A 221 -3.10 -4.98 25.14
CA ASP A 221 -3.47 -3.87 25.99
C ASP A 221 -2.50 -2.67 25.85
N LYS A 222 -2.83 -1.55 26.49
CA LYS A 222 -2.07 -0.31 26.37
C LYS A 222 -0.68 -0.33 27.03
N SER A 223 -0.34 -1.31 27.85
CA SER A 223 0.99 -1.43 28.47
C SER A 223 2.11 -1.77 27.47
N PHE A 224 1.75 -2.12 26.25
CA PHE A 224 2.70 -2.34 25.15
C PHE A 224 3.21 -1.04 24.52
N PHE A 225 2.47 0.05 24.69
CA PHE A 225 2.81 1.35 24.11
C PHE A 225 3.66 2.19 25.07
N ARG A 226 4.42 3.12 24.50
CA ARG A 226 5.13 4.19 25.19
C ARG A 226 4.99 5.50 24.39
N PRO A 227 5.07 6.70 24.99
CA PRO A 227 4.81 7.96 24.28
C PRO A 227 5.71 8.20 23.04
N GLU A 228 6.92 7.66 23.04
CA GLU A 228 7.88 7.83 21.95
C GLU A 228 7.62 6.90 20.74
N LEU A 229 6.78 5.86 20.92
CA LEU A 229 6.45 4.93 19.84
C LEU A 229 5.43 5.58 18.90
N ILE A 230 5.75 5.59 17.62
CA ILE A 230 4.80 5.99 16.58
C ILE A 230 3.97 4.77 16.18
N VAL A 231 2.65 4.93 16.11
CA VAL A 231 1.72 3.82 15.84
C VAL A 231 0.93 4.11 14.57
N VAL A 232 1.08 3.27 13.56
CA VAL A 232 0.39 3.38 12.27
C VAL A 232 -0.58 2.22 12.08
N ASP A 233 -1.78 2.54 11.66
CA ASP A 233 -2.84 1.58 11.37
C ASP A 233 -3.19 1.65 9.89
N VAL A 234 -2.80 0.64 9.12
CA VAL A 234 -3.02 0.58 7.66
C VAL A 234 -4.50 0.44 7.28
N PRO A 235 -5.34 -0.28 8.04
CA PRO A 235 -6.79 -0.24 7.86
C PRO A 235 -7.36 1.17 7.81
N TYR A 236 -8.29 1.44 6.87
CA TYR A 236 -8.92 2.75 6.67
C TYR A 236 -10.45 2.73 6.74
N GLY A 237 -11.06 1.56 6.87
CA GLY A 237 -12.52 1.42 7.06
C GLY A 237 -13.04 1.91 8.41
N CYS A 238 -12.15 2.04 9.42
CA CYS A 238 -12.40 2.67 10.71
C CYS A 238 -11.19 3.55 11.05
N LEU A 239 -11.37 4.86 11.06
CA LEU A 239 -10.25 5.79 11.23
C LEU A 239 -9.67 5.78 12.65
N LEU A 240 -10.47 5.48 13.66
CA LEU A 240 -10.03 5.40 15.06
C LEU A 240 -10.29 4.01 15.63
N THR A 241 -9.42 3.06 15.30
CA THR A 241 -9.49 1.67 15.75
C THR A 241 -9.23 1.53 17.26
N LYS A 242 -9.55 0.37 17.81
CA LYS A 242 -9.26 0.05 19.22
C LYS A 242 -7.77 0.20 19.54
N MET A 243 -6.89 -0.23 18.64
CA MET A 243 -5.44 -0.10 18.80
C MET A 243 -5.01 1.37 18.86
N ARG A 244 -5.46 2.20 17.91
CA ARG A 244 -5.15 3.64 17.92
C ARG A 244 -5.68 4.37 19.16
N LYS A 245 -6.88 4.02 19.65
CA LYS A 245 -7.41 4.56 20.90
C LYS A 245 -6.47 4.30 22.07
N MET A 246 -6.03 3.04 22.24
CA MET A 246 -5.08 2.67 23.30
C MET A 246 -3.74 3.41 23.17
N ALA A 247 -3.22 3.56 21.96
CA ALA A 247 -1.96 4.27 21.70
C ALA A 247 -2.10 5.77 22.02
N LYS A 248 -3.19 6.43 21.59
CA LYS A 248 -3.48 7.84 21.92
C LYS A 248 -3.63 8.07 23.44
N GLU A 249 -4.25 7.15 24.19
CA GLU A 249 -4.36 7.24 25.64
C GLU A 249 -2.99 7.26 26.35
N VAL A 250 -1.98 6.63 25.76
CA VAL A 250 -0.60 6.61 26.29
C VAL A 250 0.22 7.83 25.82
N GLY A 251 -0.27 8.56 24.83
CA GLY A 251 0.41 9.74 24.28
C GLY A 251 1.27 9.44 23.04
N CYS A 252 1.07 8.31 22.38
CA CYS A 252 1.75 8.00 21.11
C CYS A 252 1.28 8.93 19.98
N LYS A 253 2.19 9.32 19.09
CA LYS A 253 1.81 9.82 17.77
C LYS A 253 1.16 8.67 16.99
N THR A 254 -0.03 8.90 16.40
CA THR A 254 -0.73 7.86 15.64
C THR A 254 -1.07 8.33 14.24
N MET A 255 -1.20 7.40 13.28
CA MET A 255 -1.58 7.68 11.91
C MET A 255 -2.54 6.60 11.40
N ASN A 256 -3.53 6.97 10.59
CA ASN A 256 -4.45 6.05 9.91
C ASN A 256 -3.95 5.67 8.49
N GLY A 257 -4.66 4.75 7.82
CA GLY A 257 -4.29 4.25 6.50
C GLY A 257 -4.67 5.12 5.30
N LEU A 258 -5.37 6.26 5.50
CA LEU A 258 -5.83 7.11 4.39
C LEU A 258 -4.67 7.70 3.58
N GLY A 259 -3.57 8.07 4.27
CA GLY A 259 -2.36 8.54 3.60
C GLY A 259 -1.79 7.52 2.63
N MET A 260 -1.65 6.26 3.07
CA MET A 260 -1.16 5.19 2.19
C MET A 260 -2.06 5.02 0.97
N MET A 261 -3.39 5.08 1.15
CA MET A 261 -4.36 5.00 0.04
C MET A 261 -4.16 6.14 -0.97
N LEU A 262 -3.95 7.38 -0.52
CA LEU A 262 -3.68 8.53 -1.39
C LEU A 262 -2.36 8.38 -2.11
N PHE A 263 -1.28 8.17 -1.37
CA PHE A 263 0.07 8.20 -1.94
C PHE A 263 0.41 7.00 -2.84
N GLN A 264 -0.20 5.81 -2.62
CA GLN A 264 -0.07 4.72 -3.60
C GLN A 264 -0.71 5.09 -4.95
N GLY A 265 -1.84 5.81 -4.91
CA GLY A 265 -2.48 6.35 -6.10
C GLY A 265 -1.66 7.46 -6.75
N ALA A 266 -1.01 8.31 -5.95
CA ALA A 266 -0.12 9.37 -6.43
C ALA A 266 1.12 8.80 -7.13
N ALA A 267 1.71 7.72 -6.60
CA ALA A 267 2.82 7.04 -7.26
C ALA A 267 2.42 6.49 -8.64
N GLY A 268 1.25 5.84 -8.76
CA GLY A 268 0.72 5.43 -10.06
C GLY A 268 0.45 6.60 -11.00
N PHE A 269 -0.13 7.68 -10.49
CA PHE A 269 -0.39 8.91 -11.24
C PHE A 269 0.90 9.47 -11.87
N GLU A 270 1.97 9.58 -11.09
CA GLU A 270 3.26 10.09 -11.54
C GLU A 270 3.90 9.17 -12.60
N LEU A 271 3.82 7.86 -12.42
CA LEU A 271 4.29 6.87 -13.41
C LEU A 271 3.59 7.01 -14.76
N TRP A 272 2.30 7.32 -14.81
CA TRP A 272 1.55 7.49 -16.06
C TRP A 272 1.74 8.85 -16.70
N THR A 273 1.72 9.91 -15.89
CA THR A 273 1.66 11.30 -16.38
C THR A 273 3.02 11.99 -16.47
N GLY A 274 4.02 11.50 -15.71
CA GLY A 274 5.28 12.21 -15.47
C GLY A 274 5.13 13.50 -14.67
N LYS A 275 3.97 13.73 -14.04
CA LYS A 275 3.67 14.91 -13.21
C LYS A 275 3.35 14.46 -11.78
N PRO A 276 3.74 15.23 -10.74
CA PRO A 276 3.31 14.94 -9.39
C PRO A 276 1.78 15.12 -9.23
N MET A 277 1.14 14.26 -8.44
CA MET A 277 -0.25 14.43 -8.05
C MET A 277 -0.37 15.66 -7.14
N PRO A 278 -1.43 16.50 -7.26
CA PRO A 278 -1.63 17.68 -6.41
C PRO A 278 -2.14 17.25 -5.02
N ILE A 279 -1.24 16.80 -4.15
CA ILE A 279 -1.54 16.11 -2.88
C ILE A 279 -2.43 16.95 -1.96
N GLU A 280 -2.12 18.24 -1.76
CA GLU A 280 -2.91 19.09 -0.84
C GLU A 280 -4.36 19.27 -1.34
N HIS A 281 -4.54 19.51 -2.65
CA HIS A 281 -5.86 19.53 -3.25
C HIS A 281 -6.60 18.20 -3.05
N MET A 282 -5.90 17.07 -3.27
CA MET A 282 -6.50 15.75 -3.09
C MET A 282 -6.86 15.42 -1.65
N LYS A 283 -6.05 15.88 -0.67
CA LYS A 283 -6.42 15.76 0.76
C LYS A 283 -7.71 16.52 1.07
N GLU A 284 -7.86 17.73 0.57
CA GLU A 284 -9.09 18.53 0.74
C GLU A 284 -10.30 17.84 0.12
N VAL A 285 -10.20 17.42 -1.16
CA VAL A 285 -11.29 16.75 -1.90
C VAL A 285 -11.72 15.44 -1.26
N LEU A 286 -10.77 14.66 -0.76
CA LEU A 286 -11.03 13.34 -0.16
C LEU A 286 -11.27 13.41 1.35
N GLY A 287 -11.12 14.58 1.98
CA GLY A 287 -11.26 14.75 3.42
C GLY A 287 -10.24 13.95 4.22
N ILE A 288 -8.98 13.87 3.74
CA ILE A 288 -7.94 13.07 4.38
C ILE A 288 -7.32 13.86 5.53
N SER A 289 -7.40 13.28 6.74
CA SER A 289 -6.68 13.70 7.94
C SER A 289 -5.97 12.48 8.54
N TYR A 290 -4.80 12.68 9.13
CA TYR A 290 -4.05 11.60 9.79
C TYR A 290 -4.48 11.36 11.24
N ASP A 291 -5.09 12.34 11.87
CA ASP A 291 -5.37 12.34 13.31
C ASP A 291 -6.76 11.80 13.69
N ASP A 292 -7.68 11.72 12.75
CA ASP A 292 -9.08 11.34 13.00
C ASP A 292 -9.37 9.89 12.63
#